data_4bf1d1d13dca6bba52dbf84155fef4a8
#
_entry.id   4bf1d1d13dca6bba52dbf84155fef4a8
#
_cell.length_a   1.000
_cell.length_b   1.000
_cell.length_c   1.000
_cell.angle_alpha   90.00
_cell.angle_beta   90.00
_cell.angle_gamma   90.00
#
_symmetry.space_group_name_H-M   'P 1'
#
loop_
_entity.id
_entity.type
_entity.pdbx_description
1 polymer ?
#
loop_
_entity_poly.entity_id
_entity_poly.type
_entity_poly.pdbx_seq_one_letter_code
_entity_poly.pdbx_strand_id
1 'polypeptide(L)'
;MSSPLQIRSYREADWPAVWALLEPVFRAGETFPHDPAITAEDAQRLWVGQSQAVLVAVNGAGSLVGTYYLRPNSLTLGAHVANAGYVVAGHCRRQGIGSRLCQHSLQTARQLGFRAMQFNLVVSTNTAGIHCWQRNGFQIIGTLPEAFRHQRLGYVDALVMVQPLQVPGA
;
A
#
# COMPACT_ATOMS: atom_id res chain seq x y z
N MET A 1 -22.06 -18.92 5.91
CA MET A 1 -20.80 -18.52 6.57
C MET A 1 -19.87 -17.97 5.48
N SER A 2 -19.50 -16.71 5.57
CA SER A 2 -18.57 -16.12 4.59
C SER A 2 -17.22 -16.80 4.76
N SER A 3 -16.69 -17.39 3.69
CA SER A 3 -15.33 -17.92 3.69
C SER A 3 -14.35 -16.83 4.07
N PRO A 4 -13.30 -17.13 4.86
CA PRO A 4 -12.38 -16.11 5.35
C PRO A 4 -11.64 -15.45 4.20
N LEU A 5 -11.27 -14.16 4.39
CA LEU A 5 -10.39 -13.42 3.48
C LEU A 5 -9.05 -14.16 3.39
N GLN A 6 -8.61 -14.49 2.16
CA GLN A 6 -7.33 -15.10 1.88
C GLN A 6 -6.38 -14.05 1.26
N ILE A 7 -5.17 -13.94 1.80
CA ILE A 7 -4.10 -13.13 1.20
C ILE A 7 -3.08 -14.10 0.60
N ARG A 8 -2.76 -13.91 -0.67
CA ARG A 8 -1.84 -14.76 -1.42
C ARG A 8 -0.97 -13.95 -2.38
N SER A 9 0.11 -14.55 -2.86
CA SER A 9 0.95 -13.95 -3.89
C SER A 9 0.16 -13.65 -5.17
N TYR A 10 0.48 -12.51 -5.77
CA TYR A 10 0.01 -12.11 -7.09
C TYR A 10 0.43 -13.13 -8.16
N ARG A 11 -0.41 -13.29 -9.16
CA ARG A 11 -0.15 -14.05 -10.39
C ARG A 11 -0.45 -13.14 -11.58
N GLU A 12 0.21 -13.36 -12.71
CA GLU A 12 0.01 -12.52 -13.90
C GLU A 12 -1.47 -12.44 -14.33
N ALA A 13 -2.20 -13.54 -14.21
CA ALA A 13 -3.63 -13.59 -14.49
C ALA A 13 -4.49 -12.69 -13.55
N ASP A 14 -3.94 -12.21 -12.44
CA ASP A 14 -4.67 -11.32 -11.53
C ASP A 14 -4.66 -9.86 -12.01
N TRP A 15 -3.80 -9.51 -12.97
CA TRP A 15 -3.60 -8.11 -13.35
C TRP A 15 -4.89 -7.37 -13.72
N PRO A 16 -5.79 -7.92 -14.56
CA PRO A 16 -7.02 -7.20 -14.88
C PRO A 16 -7.85 -6.83 -13.64
N ALA A 17 -7.93 -7.73 -12.66
CA ALA A 17 -8.64 -7.48 -11.40
C ALA A 17 -7.89 -6.51 -10.48
N VAL A 18 -6.57 -6.58 -10.42
CA VAL A 18 -5.72 -5.62 -9.70
C VAL A 18 -5.86 -4.24 -10.32
N TRP A 19 -5.79 -4.11 -11.64
CA TRP A 19 -5.98 -2.83 -12.31
C TRP A 19 -7.37 -2.24 -12.02
N ALA A 20 -8.41 -3.05 -12.03
CA ALA A 20 -9.75 -2.61 -11.67
C ALA A 20 -9.86 -2.06 -10.23
N LEU A 21 -8.98 -2.48 -9.30
CA LEU A 21 -8.86 -1.90 -7.97
C LEU A 21 -8.07 -0.58 -7.97
N LEU A 22 -6.97 -0.53 -8.74
CA LEU A 22 -6.03 0.61 -8.75
C LEU A 22 -6.58 1.80 -9.54
N GLU A 23 -7.19 1.55 -10.69
CA GLU A 23 -7.60 2.59 -11.62
C GLU A 23 -8.48 3.68 -10.98
N PRO A 24 -9.57 3.38 -10.26
CA PRO A 24 -10.39 4.41 -9.64
C PRO A 24 -9.62 5.26 -8.64
N VAL A 25 -8.67 4.66 -7.91
CA VAL A 25 -7.84 5.34 -6.91
C VAL A 25 -6.85 6.28 -7.57
N PHE A 26 -6.18 5.84 -8.64
CA PHE A 26 -5.23 6.66 -9.38
C PHE A 26 -5.93 7.78 -10.14
N ARG A 27 -7.09 7.52 -10.78
CA ARG A 27 -7.91 8.54 -11.45
C ARG A 27 -8.38 9.62 -10.48
N ALA A 28 -8.69 9.28 -9.23
CA ALA A 28 -9.11 10.25 -8.22
C ALA A 28 -8.01 11.26 -7.86
N GLY A 29 -6.73 10.87 -7.92
CA GLY A 29 -5.61 11.77 -7.62
C GLY A 29 -5.61 12.33 -6.19
N GLU A 30 -5.98 11.51 -5.21
CA GLU A 30 -6.17 11.93 -3.83
C GLU A 30 -5.21 11.26 -2.83
N THR A 31 -4.60 10.12 -3.21
CA THR A 31 -3.82 9.29 -2.28
C THR A 31 -2.49 8.79 -2.82
N PHE A 32 -2.32 8.66 -4.13
CA PHE A 32 -1.07 8.22 -4.76
C PHE A 32 -0.51 9.31 -5.69
N PRO A 33 0.82 9.50 -5.71
CA PRO A 33 1.48 10.55 -6.51
C PRO A 33 1.66 10.16 -7.98
N HIS A 34 0.78 9.32 -8.51
CA HIS A 34 0.83 8.88 -9.91
C HIS A 34 -0.02 9.82 -10.78
N ASP A 35 0.36 9.93 -12.06
CA ASP A 35 -0.46 10.64 -13.03
C ASP A 35 -1.88 10.01 -13.06
N PRO A 36 -2.94 10.79 -12.85
CA PRO A 36 -4.30 10.26 -12.97
C PRO A 36 -4.61 9.68 -14.36
N ALA A 37 -3.87 10.08 -15.40
CA ALA A 37 -4.00 9.54 -16.76
C ALA A 37 -3.12 8.30 -17.03
N ILE A 38 -2.45 7.76 -16.00
CA ILE A 38 -1.58 6.58 -16.13
C ILE A 38 -2.27 5.43 -16.85
N THR A 39 -1.55 4.77 -17.75
CA THR A 39 -2.05 3.59 -18.47
C THR A 39 -2.01 2.34 -17.58
N ALA A 40 -2.80 1.33 -17.93
CA ALA A 40 -2.76 0.04 -17.23
C ALA A 40 -1.36 -0.60 -17.29
N GLU A 41 -0.68 -0.47 -18.41
CA GLU A 41 0.68 -1.00 -18.61
C GLU A 41 1.70 -0.30 -17.73
N ASP A 42 1.67 1.03 -17.68
CA ASP A 42 2.56 1.81 -16.80
C ASP A 42 2.27 1.54 -15.32
N ALA A 43 1.00 1.42 -14.96
CA ALA A 43 0.59 1.06 -13.61
C ALA A 43 1.09 -0.35 -13.22
N GLN A 44 1.06 -1.31 -14.14
CA GLN A 44 1.61 -2.64 -13.90
C GLN A 44 3.13 -2.60 -13.69
N ARG A 45 3.84 -1.83 -14.49
CA ARG A 45 5.29 -1.62 -14.30
C ARG A 45 5.61 -1.03 -12.93
N LEU A 46 4.83 -0.07 -12.46
CA LEU A 46 5.02 0.56 -11.15
C LEU A 46 4.63 -0.35 -9.99
N TRP A 47 3.45 -0.99 -10.07
CA TRP A 47 2.90 -1.77 -8.96
C TRP A 47 3.56 -3.14 -8.84
N VAL A 48 3.75 -3.82 -9.97
CA VAL A 48 4.30 -5.18 -10.03
C VAL A 48 5.79 -5.16 -10.39
N GLY A 49 6.15 -4.50 -11.48
CA GLY A 49 7.49 -4.60 -12.05
C GLY A 49 8.61 -4.05 -11.17
N GLN A 50 8.32 -3.04 -10.33
CA GLN A 50 9.30 -2.45 -9.40
C GLN A 50 9.24 -3.04 -8.00
N SER A 51 8.40 -4.03 -7.76
CA SER A 51 8.15 -4.56 -6.42
C SER A 51 8.86 -5.89 -6.19
N GLN A 52 9.34 -6.09 -4.97
CA GLN A 52 9.93 -7.35 -4.53
C GLN A 52 8.85 -8.40 -4.25
N ALA A 53 7.69 -7.96 -3.76
CA ALA A 53 6.53 -8.81 -3.54
C ALA A 53 5.24 -8.04 -3.81
N VAL A 54 4.28 -8.72 -4.43
CA VAL A 54 2.91 -8.21 -4.62
C VAL A 54 1.94 -9.27 -4.13
N LEU A 55 1.00 -8.87 -3.29
CA LEU A 55 0.00 -9.74 -2.69
C LEU A 55 -1.40 -9.25 -3.04
N VAL A 56 -2.32 -10.17 -3.10
CA VAL A 56 -3.73 -9.91 -3.36
C VAL A 56 -4.60 -10.53 -2.27
N ALA A 57 -5.65 -9.82 -1.89
CA ALA A 57 -6.66 -10.31 -0.96
C ALA A 57 -7.89 -10.78 -1.75
N VAL A 58 -8.29 -12.01 -1.53
CA VAL A 58 -9.43 -12.66 -2.18
C VAL A 58 -10.49 -12.96 -1.13
N ASN A 59 -11.72 -12.57 -1.38
CA ASN A 59 -12.85 -12.87 -0.49
C ASN A 59 -13.37 -14.29 -0.71
N GLY A 60 -14.32 -14.70 0.12
CA GLY A 60 -14.92 -16.03 0.04
C GLY A 60 -15.70 -16.35 -1.25
N ALA A 61 -16.01 -15.35 -2.05
CA ALA A 61 -16.62 -15.52 -3.38
C ALA A 61 -15.57 -15.63 -4.51
N GLY A 62 -14.27 -15.60 -4.18
CA GLY A 62 -13.19 -15.66 -5.16
C GLY A 62 -12.84 -14.32 -5.81
N SER A 63 -13.44 -13.21 -5.37
CA SER A 63 -13.18 -11.89 -5.94
C SER A 63 -11.98 -11.22 -5.27
N LEU A 64 -11.11 -10.55 -6.06
CA LEU A 64 -10.07 -9.69 -5.52
C LEU A 64 -10.68 -8.44 -4.90
N VAL A 65 -10.37 -8.21 -3.63
CA VAL A 65 -10.91 -7.08 -2.83
C VAL A 65 -9.83 -6.17 -2.28
N GLY A 66 -8.57 -6.49 -2.49
CA GLY A 66 -7.44 -5.68 -2.07
C GLY A 66 -6.12 -6.16 -2.63
N THR A 67 -5.13 -5.29 -2.60
CA THR A 67 -3.76 -5.59 -3.01
C THR A 67 -2.77 -4.71 -2.26
N TYR A 68 -1.55 -5.18 -2.12
CA TYR A 68 -0.41 -4.38 -1.68
C TYR A 68 0.87 -4.83 -2.37
N TYR A 69 1.84 -3.92 -2.41
CA TYR A 69 3.20 -4.24 -2.81
C TYR A 69 4.18 -3.99 -1.66
N LEU A 70 5.33 -4.67 -1.73
CA LEU A 70 6.52 -4.41 -0.93
C LEU A 70 7.72 -4.22 -1.85
N ARG A 71 8.54 -3.21 -1.56
CA ARG A 71 9.82 -2.96 -2.22
C ARG A 71 10.78 -2.26 -1.28
N PRO A 72 12.09 -2.29 -1.53
CA PRO A 72 13.01 -1.42 -0.82
C PRO A 72 12.63 0.05 -1.01
N ASN A 73 12.67 0.82 0.08
CA ASN A 73 12.40 2.26 0.03
C ASN A 73 13.53 3.03 -0.65
N SER A 74 14.74 2.51 -0.58
CA SER A 74 15.95 3.05 -1.18
C SER A 74 16.82 1.89 -1.67
N LEU A 75 17.71 2.18 -2.60
CA LEU A 75 18.64 1.17 -3.14
C LEU A 75 19.89 1.02 -2.26
N THR A 76 20.63 -0.05 -2.49
CA THR A 76 21.93 -0.34 -1.88
C THR A 76 21.93 -0.27 -0.35
N LEU A 77 22.62 0.70 0.26
CA LEU A 77 22.80 0.79 1.70
C LEU A 77 21.53 1.13 2.48
N GLY A 78 20.50 1.64 1.81
CA GLY A 78 19.17 1.89 2.38
C GLY A 78 18.14 0.78 2.12
N ALA A 79 18.51 -0.30 1.43
CA ALA A 79 17.58 -1.33 0.95
C ALA A 79 16.96 -2.20 2.06
N HIS A 80 17.43 -2.07 3.29
CA HIS A 80 16.87 -2.76 4.46
C HIS A 80 15.59 -2.12 5.01
N VAL A 81 15.18 -0.97 4.48
CA VAL A 81 13.89 -0.32 4.80
C VAL A 81 12.91 -0.61 3.70
N ALA A 82 11.74 -1.15 4.05
CA ALA A 82 10.67 -1.42 3.10
C ALA A 82 9.80 -0.17 2.85
N ASN A 83 9.23 -0.09 1.67
CA ASN A 83 8.08 0.74 1.34
C ASN A 83 6.94 -0.15 0.87
N ALA A 84 5.71 0.25 1.10
CA ALA A 84 4.51 -0.46 0.68
C ALA A 84 3.41 0.51 0.23
N GLY A 85 2.55 0.03 -0.65
CA GLY A 85 1.31 0.71 -1.02
C GLY A 85 0.15 -0.27 -0.98
N TYR A 86 -1.04 0.21 -0.63
CA TYR A 86 -2.22 -0.63 -0.41
C TYR A 86 -3.45 -0.03 -1.09
N VAL A 87 -4.26 -0.89 -1.70
CA VAL A 87 -5.57 -0.51 -2.21
C VAL A 87 -6.59 -1.56 -1.79
N VAL A 88 -7.74 -1.11 -1.32
CA VAL A 88 -8.91 -1.93 -0.98
C VAL A 88 -10.08 -1.50 -1.85
N ALA A 89 -10.84 -2.47 -2.36
CA ALA A 89 -12.03 -2.22 -3.15
C ALA A 89 -12.99 -1.27 -2.43
N GLY A 90 -13.52 -0.28 -3.14
CA GLY A 90 -14.37 0.77 -2.57
C GLY A 90 -15.58 0.23 -1.80
N HIS A 91 -16.23 -0.81 -2.35
CA HIS A 91 -17.40 -1.48 -1.74
C HIS A 91 -17.04 -2.37 -0.52
N CYS A 92 -15.74 -2.62 -0.30
CA CYS A 92 -15.24 -3.41 0.84
C CYS A 92 -14.59 -2.56 1.93
N ARG A 93 -14.71 -1.24 1.85
CA ARG A 93 -14.18 -0.34 2.89
C ARG A 93 -14.87 -0.58 4.23
N ARG A 94 -14.17 -0.26 5.35
CA ARG A 94 -14.65 -0.43 6.73
C ARG A 94 -14.90 -1.89 7.17
N GLN A 95 -14.44 -2.87 6.40
CA GLN A 95 -14.51 -4.29 6.75
C GLN A 95 -13.20 -4.84 7.35
N GLY A 96 -12.27 -3.97 7.72
CA GLY A 96 -10.99 -4.35 8.30
C GLY A 96 -9.96 -4.90 7.32
N ILE A 97 -10.25 -4.94 6.01
CA ILE A 97 -9.35 -5.51 4.99
C ILE A 97 -8.03 -4.76 4.94
N GLY A 98 -8.06 -3.41 4.99
CA GLY A 98 -6.85 -2.60 5.00
C GLY A 98 -5.92 -2.92 6.17
N SER A 99 -6.46 -3.12 7.37
CA SER A 99 -5.68 -3.51 8.54
C SER A 99 -5.10 -4.92 8.39
N ARG A 100 -5.85 -5.86 7.85
CA ARG A 100 -5.36 -7.23 7.57
C ARG A 100 -4.24 -7.24 6.53
N LEU A 101 -4.37 -6.45 5.46
CA LEU A 101 -3.30 -6.27 4.47
C LEU A 101 -2.05 -5.66 5.13
N CYS A 102 -2.21 -4.63 5.96
CA CYS A 102 -1.11 -4.01 6.67
C CYS A 102 -0.40 -5.02 7.59
N GLN A 103 -1.12 -5.74 8.44
CA GLN A 103 -0.55 -6.76 9.33
C GLN A 103 0.19 -7.84 8.54
N HIS A 104 -0.40 -8.32 7.45
CA HIS A 104 0.23 -9.32 6.58
C HIS A 104 1.51 -8.76 5.94
N SER A 105 1.50 -7.50 5.49
CA SER A 105 2.67 -6.88 4.88
C SER A 105 3.82 -6.70 5.87
N LEU A 106 3.53 -6.36 7.13
CA LEU A 106 4.54 -6.28 8.19
C LEU A 106 5.18 -7.65 8.46
N GLN A 107 4.38 -8.71 8.48
CA GLN A 107 4.90 -10.07 8.62
C GLN A 107 5.76 -10.48 7.42
N THR A 108 5.27 -10.24 6.20
CA THR A 108 6.01 -10.53 4.97
C THR A 108 7.32 -9.73 4.91
N ALA A 109 7.30 -8.45 5.29
CA ALA A 109 8.51 -7.63 5.33
C ALA A 109 9.56 -8.19 6.30
N ARG A 110 9.15 -8.67 7.49
CA ARG A 110 10.05 -9.34 8.43
C ARG A 110 10.66 -10.61 7.83
N GLN A 111 9.84 -11.42 7.17
CA GLN A 111 10.29 -12.66 6.51
C GLN A 111 11.28 -12.39 5.38
N LEU A 112 11.12 -11.26 4.68
CA LEU A 112 12.05 -10.82 3.64
C LEU A 112 13.31 -10.12 4.18
N GLY A 113 13.44 -9.98 5.51
CA GLY A 113 14.61 -9.42 6.17
C GLY A 113 14.64 -7.91 6.29
N PHE A 114 13.54 -7.22 6.00
CA PHE A 114 13.47 -5.77 6.22
C PHE A 114 13.50 -5.43 7.71
N ARG A 115 14.20 -4.35 8.07
CA ARG A 115 14.38 -3.88 9.45
C ARG A 115 13.40 -2.78 9.86
N ALA A 116 12.78 -2.13 8.89
CA ALA A 116 11.76 -1.11 9.09
C ALA A 116 10.85 -1.02 7.87
N MET A 117 9.68 -0.44 8.03
CA MET A 117 8.81 -0.03 6.94
C MET A 117 8.55 1.47 7.03
N GLN A 118 8.69 2.17 5.91
CA GLN A 118 8.52 3.61 5.81
C GLN A 118 7.58 3.96 4.68
N PHE A 119 6.61 4.81 4.98
CA PHE A 119 5.77 5.48 3.98
C PHE A 119 6.27 6.90 3.79
N ASN A 120 6.58 7.26 2.54
CA ASN A 120 7.23 8.54 2.23
C ASN A 120 6.25 9.68 2.03
N LEU A 121 5.01 9.38 1.67
CA LEU A 121 4.04 10.37 1.20
C LEU A 121 2.62 9.92 1.54
N VAL A 122 2.29 9.94 2.81
CA VAL A 122 0.90 9.71 3.26
C VAL A 122 0.17 11.04 3.19
N VAL A 123 -0.76 11.16 2.26
CA VAL A 123 -1.49 12.41 2.05
C VAL A 123 -2.30 12.75 3.30
N SER A 124 -2.14 13.96 3.83
CA SER A 124 -2.70 14.38 5.12
C SER A 124 -4.23 14.30 5.18
N THR A 125 -4.90 14.36 4.05
CA THR A 125 -6.36 14.23 3.93
C THR A 125 -6.84 12.77 3.94
N ASN A 126 -5.92 11.80 3.82
CA ASN A 126 -6.24 10.37 3.90
C ASN A 126 -6.35 9.91 5.36
N THR A 127 -7.32 10.44 6.08
CA THR A 127 -7.52 10.17 7.52
C THR A 127 -7.76 8.69 7.82
N ALA A 128 -8.48 7.99 6.96
CA ALA A 128 -8.76 6.57 7.10
C ALA A 128 -7.47 5.73 7.01
N GLY A 129 -6.58 6.06 6.07
CA GLY A 129 -5.27 5.42 5.93
C GLY A 129 -4.38 5.71 7.14
N ILE A 130 -4.27 6.97 7.55
CA ILE A 130 -3.47 7.39 8.72
C ILE A 130 -3.92 6.62 9.98
N HIS A 131 -5.21 6.58 10.27
CA HIS A 131 -5.74 5.84 11.42
C HIS A 131 -5.45 4.34 11.32
N CYS A 132 -5.56 3.76 10.12
CA CYS A 132 -5.23 2.36 9.88
C CYS A 132 -3.76 2.08 10.20
N TRP A 133 -2.84 2.91 9.69
CA TRP A 133 -1.40 2.77 9.91
C TRP A 133 -1.03 2.94 11.38
N GLN A 134 -1.56 3.97 12.04
CA GLN A 134 -1.31 4.21 13.48
C GLN A 134 -1.78 3.05 14.35
N ARG A 135 -2.97 2.49 14.09
CA ARG A 135 -3.47 1.31 14.82
C ARG A 135 -2.61 0.06 14.61
N ASN A 136 -1.89 -0.01 13.51
CA ASN A 136 -0.96 -1.09 13.21
C ASN A 136 0.49 -0.77 13.61
N GLY A 137 0.72 0.31 14.39
CA GLY A 137 1.99 0.61 15.03
C GLY A 137 2.87 1.60 14.30
N PHE A 138 2.44 2.18 13.18
CA PHE A 138 3.17 3.25 12.50
C PHE A 138 3.13 4.56 13.29
N GLN A 139 4.25 5.27 13.30
CA GLN A 139 4.39 6.59 13.89
C GLN A 139 4.61 7.64 12.81
N ILE A 140 3.97 8.79 12.93
CA ILE A 140 4.26 9.96 12.11
C ILE A 140 5.57 10.56 12.62
N ILE A 141 6.59 10.64 11.76
CA ILE A 141 7.90 11.18 12.10
C ILE A 141 8.18 12.53 11.45
N GLY A 142 7.34 12.98 10.56
CA GLY A 142 7.49 14.28 9.92
C GLY A 142 6.32 14.63 9.03
N THR A 143 6.20 15.93 8.76
CA THR A 143 5.24 16.51 7.82
C THR A 143 6.00 17.21 6.71
N LEU A 144 5.66 16.93 5.47
CA LEU A 144 6.17 17.58 4.28
C LEU A 144 5.14 18.62 3.83
N PRO A 145 5.40 19.92 4.02
CA PRO A 145 4.44 20.96 3.66
C PRO A 145 4.14 20.95 2.16
N GLU A 146 2.88 21.03 1.79
CA GLU A 146 2.39 21.14 0.41
C GLU A 146 3.00 20.12 -0.58
N ALA A 147 3.35 18.93 -0.09
CA ALA A 147 4.09 17.93 -0.87
C ALA A 147 3.22 17.09 -1.82
N PHE A 148 1.91 17.27 -1.79
CA PHE A 148 0.99 16.54 -2.66
C PHE A 148 -0.02 17.48 -3.31
N ARG A 149 -0.13 17.40 -4.64
CA ARG A 149 -1.14 18.14 -5.41
C ARG A 149 -2.42 17.33 -5.50
N HIS A 150 -3.28 17.51 -4.52
CA HIS A 150 -4.60 16.87 -4.46
C HIS A 150 -5.51 17.41 -5.57
N GLN A 151 -6.20 16.53 -6.30
CA GLN A 151 -6.97 16.92 -7.49
C GLN A 151 -8.12 17.90 -7.19
N ARG A 152 -8.70 17.83 -6.00
CA ARG A 152 -9.83 18.71 -5.60
C ARG A 152 -9.44 19.84 -4.66
N LEU A 153 -8.39 19.66 -3.85
CA LEU A 153 -8.05 20.59 -2.75
C LEU A 153 -6.81 21.43 -3.04
N GLY A 154 -6.10 21.18 -4.16
CA GLY A 154 -4.84 21.82 -4.44
C GLY A 154 -3.68 21.22 -3.63
N TYR A 155 -2.71 22.04 -3.25
CA TYR A 155 -1.53 21.57 -2.52
C TYR A 155 -1.89 21.29 -1.07
N VAL A 156 -1.61 20.08 -0.61
CA VAL A 156 -1.83 19.61 0.77
C VAL A 156 -0.55 18.97 1.31
N ASP A 157 -0.46 18.89 2.63
CA ASP A 157 0.68 18.27 3.30
C ASP A 157 0.69 16.75 3.09
N ALA A 158 1.88 16.17 3.17
CA ALA A 158 2.08 14.72 3.25
C ALA A 158 2.85 14.36 4.51
N LEU A 159 2.56 13.19 5.06
CA LEU A 159 3.20 12.68 6.26
C LEU A 159 4.23 11.61 5.90
N VAL A 160 5.33 11.57 6.64
CA VAL A 160 6.26 10.44 6.66
C VAL A 160 5.93 9.59 7.88
N MET A 161 5.66 8.31 7.64
CA MET A 161 5.31 7.37 8.70
C MET A 161 6.27 6.19 8.69
N VAL A 162 6.66 5.72 9.89
CA VAL A 162 7.65 4.64 10.05
C VAL A 162 7.21 3.65 11.11
N GLN A 163 7.53 2.40 10.87
CA GLN A 163 7.47 1.34 11.88
C GLN A 163 8.76 0.52 11.85
N PRO A 164 9.52 0.45 12.96
CA PRO A 164 10.60 -0.52 13.12
C PRO A 164 10.04 -1.94 13.07
N LEU A 165 10.77 -2.85 12.42
CA LEU A 165 10.45 -4.27 12.38
C LEU A 165 11.47 -5.02 13.23
N GLN A 166 10.99 -5.77 14.24
CA GLN A 166 11.87 -6.69 14.94
C GLN A 166 12.16 -7.88 14.02
N VAL A 167 13.41 -8.06 13.65
CA VAL A 167 13.86 -9.22 12.88
C VAL A 167 14.28 -10.30 13.87
N PRO A 168 13.68 -11.51 13.82
CA PRO A 168 14.10 -12.60 14.69
C PRO A 168 15.60 -12.90 14.49
N GLY A 169 16.39 -12.89 15.56
CA GLY A 169 17.81 -13.27 15.53
C GLY A 169 18.79 -12.16 15.09
N ALA A 170 18.40 -10.90 15.13
CA ALA A 170 19.32 -9.76 14.96
C ALA A 170 19.90 -9.30 16.29
#